data_7bfa76d4766a35c36e3606943da53a5d
#
_entry.id   7bfa76d4766a35c36e3606943da53a5d
#
_cell.length_a   1.000
_cell.length_b   1.000
_cell.length_c   1.000
_cell.angle_alpha   90.00
_cell.angle_beta   90.00
_cell.angle_gamma   90.00
#
_symmetry.space_group_name_H-M   'P 1'
#
loop_
_entity.id
_entity.type
_entity.pdbx_description
1 polymer ?
#
loop_
_entity_poly.entity_id
_entity_poly.type
_entity_poly.pdbx_seq_one_letter_code
_entity_poly.pdbx_strand_id
1 'polypeptide(L)'
;MEKENKKKGQVMNIINKLSVVISVYNEEAVLDKMYQAVVPVVESLPCEYELLFVNDGSKDASPAILDRLAMESEKVKVIHFSRNYGHEAAMIAGIDYSTGDGVICMDADLQHPVECIPQILDAFHQGYEVVSMVRMSNKSAGLFKNITSKLFYKILNGISETHFEENASDFFAVTKRPAEVLRKHFRESSRFLRAYVQSIGFRKTTIEYTAGERAGGRSKYSLRNLFR
;
A
#
# COMPACT_ATOMS: atom_id res chain seq x y z
N MET A 1 -17.00 -28.08 -24.81
CA MET A 1 -16.20 -27.30 -25.75
C MET A 1 -16.23 -25.77 -25.52
N GLU A 2 -17.06 -25.28 -24.61
CA GLU A 2 -17.17 -23.80 -24.33
C GLU A 2 -16.31 -23.27 -23.18
N LYS A 3 -15.69 -24.14 -22.39
CA LYS A 3 -14.86 -23.77 -21.24
C LYS A 3 -13.36 -23.56 -21.54
N GLU A 4 -12.89 -23.98 -22.71
CA GLU A 4 -11.47 -23.85 -23.10
C GLU A 4 -11.12 -22.55 -23.83
N ASN A 5 -12.12 -21.80 -24.30
CA ASN A 5 -11.89 -20.60 -25.12
C ASN A 5 -11.73 -19.29 -24.34
N LYS A 6 -11.78 -19.32 -22.98
CA LYS A 6 -11.58 -18.11 -22.13
C LYS A 6 -10.13 -17.85 -21.72
N LYS A 7 -9.17 -18.69 -22.09
CA LYS A 7 -7.73 -18.50 -21.75
C LYS A 7 -6.90 -17.78 -22.83
N LYS A 8 -7.48 -17.43 -23.97
CA LYS A 8 -6.77 -16.71 -25.03
C LYS A 8 -6.97 -15.20 -24.88
N GLY A 9 -6.03 -14.52 -24.22
CA GLY A 9 -5.99 -13.07 -24.10
C GLY A 9 -5.54 -12.52 -22.75
N GLN A 10 -5.05 -13.38 -21.86
CA GLN A 10 -4.54 -12.90 -20.57
C GLN A 10 -3.15 -12.30 -20.80
N VAL A 11 -3.08 -10.96 -20.86
CA VAL A 11 -1.81 -10.24 -20.91
C VAL A 11 -1.14 -10.43 -19.56
N MET A 12 -0.03 -11.16 -19.52
CA MET A 12 0.82 -11.26 -18.33
C MET A 12 1.57 -9.92 -18.17
N ASN A 13 1.58 -9.38 -16.96
CA ASN A 13 2.45 -8.24 -16.67
C ASN A 13 3.84 -8.76 -16.34
N ILE A 14 4.84 -8.29 -17.07
CA ILE A 14 6.24 -8.58 -16.77
C ILE A 14 6.70 -7.52 -15.77
N ILE A 15 7.10 -7.95 -14.58
CA ILE A 15 7.64 -7.10 -13.52
C ILE A 15 9.15 -7.35 -13.45
N ASN A 16 9.94 -6.51 -14.09
CA ASN A 16 11.39 -6.58 -14.01
C ASN A 16 11.93 -5.89 -12.75
N LYS A 17 11.20 -4.88 -12.27
CA LYS A 17 11.54 -4.13 -11.05
C LYS A 17 10.30 -3.83 -10.22
N LEU A 18 10.42 -4.06 -8.91
CA LEU A 18 9.39 -3.78 -7.92
C LEU A 18 9.79 -2.59 -7.04
N SER A 19 8.92 -1.61 -6.89
CA SER A 19 9.08 -0.51 -5.92
C SER A 19 8.22 -0.80 -4.70
N VAL A 20 8.82 -0.87 -3.52
CA VAL A 20 8.10 -0.97 -2.26
C VAL A 20 8.14 0.39 -1.57
N VAL A 21 6.99 1.07 -1.56
CA VAL A 21 6.78 2.38 -0.94
C VAL A 21 6.35 2.17 0.50
N ILE A 22 7.09 2.74 1.44
CA ILE A 22 6.85 2.59 2.87
C ILE A 22 6.66 3.98 3.50
N SER A 23 5.45 4.26 4.00
CA SER A 23 5.17 5.51 4.69
C SER A 23 5.69 5.49 6.11
N VAL A 24 6.31 6.59 6.54
CA VAL A 24 6.95 6.72 7.86
C VAL A 24 6.55 8.02 8.52
N TYR A 25 6.04 7.94 9.77
CA TYR A 25 5.82 9.11 10.60
C TYR A 25 6.02 8.78 12.08
N ASN A 26 7.15 9.18 12.67
CA ASN A 26 7.57 8.89 14.04
C ASN A 26 7.51 7.38 14.34
N GLU A 27 8.33 6.63 13.63
CA GLU A 27 8.40 5.16 13.71
C GLU A 27 9.81 4.66 14.07
N GLU A 28 10.61 5.46 14.81
CA GLU A 28 12.00 5.14 15.21
C GLU A 28 12.14 3.76 15.85
N ALA A 29 11.14 3.32 16.61
CA ALA A 29 11.17 2.05 17.33
C ALA A 29 11.03 0.80 16.44
N VAL A 30 10.57 0.96 15.17
CA VAL A 30 10.21 -0.15 14.31
C VAL A 30 10.93 -0.17 12.96
N LEU A 31 11.56 0.95 12.55
CA LEU A 31 12.18 1.07 11.23
C LEU A 31 13.24 0.00 10.93
N ASP A 32 14.14 -0.27 11.88
CA ASP A 32 15.16 -1.32 11.71
C ASP A 32 14.53 -2.71 11.58
N LYS A 33 13.49 -2.99 12.35
CA LYS A 33 12.75 -4.25 12.27
C LYS A 33 12.02 -4.37 10.93
N MET A 34 11.40 -3.27 10.47
CA MET A 34 10.74 -3.23 9.15
C MET A 34 11.73 -3.50 8.03
N TYR A 35 12.90 -2.87 8.06
CA TYR A 35 13.96 -3.10 7.09
C TYR A 35 14.43 -4.55 7.10
N GLN A 36 14.72 -5.10 8.28
CA GLN A 36 15.12 -6.50 8.47
C GLN A 36 14.06 -7.50 8.02
N ALA A 37 12.78 -7.16 8.11
CA ALA A 37 11.69 -8.02 7.66
C ALA A 37 11.49 -7.97 6.14
N VAL A 38 11.56 -6.78 5.53
CA VAL A 38 11.25 -6.61 4.09
C VAL A 38 12.37 -7.07 3.19
N VAL A 39 13.64 -6.81 3.56
CA VAL A 39 14.80 -7.10 2.69
C VAL A 39 14.89 -8.57 2.29
N PRO A 40 14.86 -9.56 3.19
CA PRO A 40 14.93 -10.96 2.78
C PRO A 40 13.80 -11.39 1.85
N VAL A 41 12.61 -10.80 2.01
CA VAL A 41 11.46 -11.11 1.15
C VAL A 41 11.70 -10.59 -0.26
N VAL A 42 12.06 -9.30 -0.42
CA VAL A 42 12.25 -8.72 -1.75
C VAL A 42 13.49 -9.26 -2.45
N GLU A 43 14.54 -9.65 -1.72
CA GLU A 43 15.73 -10.32 -2.29
C GLU A 43 15.45 -11.73 -2.80
N SER A 44 14.42 -12.40 -2.27
CA SER A 44 14.01 -13.73 -2.76
C SER A 44 13.20 -13.69 -4.06
N LEU A 45 12.77 -12.50 -4.50
CA LEU A 45 11.94 -12.36 -5.70
C LEU A 45 12.78 -12.46 -6.98
N PRO A 46 12.19 -12.97 -8.09
CA PRO A 46 12.86 -13.09 -9.37
C PRO A 46 12.93 -11.76 -10.17
N CYS A 47 12.95 -10.63 -9.50
CA CYS A 47 12.98 -9.31 -10.12
C CYS A 47 13.86 -8.36 -9.30
N GLU A 48 14.29 -7.26 -9.90
CA GLU A 48 14.93 -6.19 -9.16
C GLU A 48 13.97 -5.48 -8.22
N TYR A 49 14.50 -4.79 -7.20
CA TYR A 49 13.68 -4.02 -6.28
C TYR A 49 14.33 -2.69 -5.88
N GLU A 50 13.48 -1.79 -5.40
CA GLU A 50 13.86 -0.62 -4.62
C GLU A 50 12.92 -0.48 -3.42
N LEU A 51 13.46 -0.05 -2.29
CA LEU A 51 12.71 0.33 -1.10
C LEU A 51 12.66 1.86 -1.04
N LEU A 52 11.46 2.42 -1.07
CA LEU A 52 11.24 3.85 -1.10
C LEU A 52 10.55 4.29 0.19
N PHE A 53 11.31 4.74 1.17
CA PHE A 53 10.78 5.26 2.42
C PHE A 53 10.38 6.73 2.25
N VAL A 54 9.14 7.05 2.64
CA VAL A 54 8.65 8.42 2.62
C VAL A 54 8.41 8.90 4.05
N ASN A 55 9.30 9.73 4.54
CA ASN A 55 9.21 10.32 5.86
C ASN A 55 8.30 11.56 5.84
N ASP A 56 7.12 11.45 6.42
CA ASP A 56 6.11 12.50 6.51
C ASP A 56 6.40 13.50 7.63
N GLY A 57 7.63 14.04 7.63
CA GLY A 57 8.05 15.09 8.57
C GLY A 57 8.11 14.62 10.02
N SER A 58 8.71 13.44 10.27
CA SER A 58 8.93 12.90 11.62
C SER A 58 9.78 13.85 12.48
N LYS A 59 9.54 13.79 13.79
CA LYS A 59 10.22 14.61 14.81
C LYS A 59 11.06 13.80 15.79
N ASP A 60 11.04 12.47 15.66
CA ASP A 60 11.84 11.52 16.40
C ASP A 60 13.13 11.16 15.64
N ALA A 61 13.80 10.07 15.97
CA ALA A 61 15.01 9.62 15.28
C ALA A 61 14.76 8.97 13.91
N SER A 62 13.50 8.85 13.45
CA SER A 62 13.19 8.24 12.15
C SER A 62 13.99 8.81 10.97
N PRO A 63 14.18 10.15 10.81
CA PRO A 63 14.97 10.67 9.70
C PRO A 63 16.41 10.16 9.69
N ALA A 64 17.07 10.18 10.85
CA ALA A 64 18.48 9.72 10.97
C ALA A 64 18.63 8.22 10.69
N ILE A 65 17.65 7.39 11.10
CA ILE A 65 17.63 5.96 10.80
C ILE A 65 17.49 5.76 9.30
N LEU A 66 16.57 6.45 8.64
CA LEU A 66 16.36 6.34 7.19
C LEU A 66 17.57 6.77 6.39
N ASP A 67 18.22 7.87 6.76
CA ASP A 67 19.46 8.33 6.12
C ASP A 67 20.56 7.29 6.23
N ARG A 68 20.73 6.67 7.41
CA ARG A 68 21.67 5.57 7.60
C ARG A 68 21.37 4.39 6.68
N LEU A 69 20.11 3.94 6.61
CA LEU A 69 19.69 2.83 5.73
C LEU A 69 19.97 3.14 4.25
N ALA A 70 19.75 4.39 3.82
CA ALA A 70 20.05 4.83 2.46
C ALA A 70 21.57 4.88 2.16
N MET A 71 22.41 5.17 3.16
CA MET A 71 23.86 5.10 3.02
C MET A 71 24.38 3.66 2.96
N GLU A 72 23.71 2.73 3.63
CA GLU A 72 24.07 1.31 3.70
C GLU A 72 23.65 0.53 2.43
N SER A 73 22.65 1.00 1.67
CA SER A 73 22.13 0.29 0.50
C SER A 73 21.66 1.22 -0.61
N GLU A 74 22.21 1.08 -1.80
CA GLU A 74 21.77 1.81 -3.01
C GLU A 74 20.33 1.48 -3.44
N LYS A 75 19.79 0.37 -2.95
CA LYS A 75 18.39 -0.02 -3.20
C LYS A 75 17.39 0.72 -2.30
N VAL A 76 17.89 1.40 -1.26
CA VAL A 76 17.07 2.22 -0.34
C VAL A 76 17.10 3.67 -0.81
N LYS A 77 15.93 4.23 -0.98
CA LYS A 77 15.71 5.65 -1.30
C LYS A 77 14.86 6.27 -0.23
N VAL A 78 15.11 7.53 0.10
CA VAL A 78 14.36 8.25 1.13
C VAL A 78 13.87 9.58 0.58
N ILE A 79 12.61 9.88 0.86
CA ILE A 79 11.99 11.18 0.63
C ILE A 79 11.65 11.77 1.99
N HIS A 80 12.17 12.96 2.29
CA HIS A 80 11.84 13.69 3.52
C HIS A 80 10.91 14.85 3.22
N PHE A 81 9.75 14.86 3.86
CA PHE A 81 8.88 16.04 3.85
C PHE A 81 9.35 17.07 4.89
N SER A 82 9.22 18.34 4.57
CA SER A 82 9.56 19.44 5.46
C SER A 82 8.66 19.53 6.70
N ARG A 83 7.47 18.95 6.66
CA ARG A 83 6.51 18.81 7.76
C ARG A 83 5.57 17.65 7.49
N ASN A 84 4.71 17.32 8.45
CA ASN A 84 3.64 16.37 8.23
C ASN A 84 2.60 16.93 7.25
N TYR A 85 2.38 16.21 6.14
CA TYR A 85 1.37 16.45 5.11
C TYR A 85 0.28 15.38 5.09
N GLY A 86 0.46 14.31 5.87
CA GLY A 86 -0.46 13.20 6.01
C GLY A 86 -0.07 11.96 5.19
N HIS A 87 -0.54 10.84 5.68
CA HIS A 87 -0.24 9.50 5.14
C HIS A 87 -0.49 9.38 3.64
N GLU A 88 -1.64 9.85 3.15
CA GLU A 88 -1.99 9.82 1.73
C GLU A 88 -0.99 10.60 0.86
N ALA A 89 -0.48 11.73 1.38
CA ALA A 89 0.54 12.52 0.68
C ALA A 89 1.86 11.75 0.59
N ALA A 90 2.25 11.05 1.65
CA ALA A 90 3.45 10.23 1.67
C ALA A 90 3.36 9.07 0.67
N MET A 91 2.23 8.37 0.62
CA MET A 91 2.00 7.29 -0.35
C MET A 91 2.06 7.79 -1.79
N ILE A 92 1.43 8.93 -2.09
CA ILE A 92 1.45 9.52 -3.43
C ILE A 92 2.87 9.94 -3.82
N ALA A 93 3.62 10.57 -2.93
CA ALA A 93 5.01 10.90 -3.21
C ALA A 93 5.84 9.64 -3.51
N GLY A 94 5.63 8.57 -2.74
CA GLY A 94 6.26 7.28 -3.03
C GLY A 94 5.90 6.75 -4.43
N ILE A 95 4.63 6.80 -4.82
CA ILE A 95 4.19 6.42 -6.17
C ILE A 95 4.87 7.31 -7.21
N ASP A 96 4.93 8.63 -6.98
CA ASP A 96 5.52 9.60 -7.92
C ASP A 96 6.99 9.31 -8.22
N TYR A 97 7.76 8.98 -7.20
CA TYR A 97 9.20 8.73 -7.30
C TYR A 97 9.56 7.26 -7.56
N SER A 98 8.58 6.36 -7.53
CA SER A 98 8.82 4.95 -7.84
C SER A 98 9.20 4.75 -9.31
N THR A 99 10.12 3.82 -9.56
CA THR A 99 10.66 3.53 -10.90
C THR A 99 10.35 2.11 -11.38
N GLY A 100 9.75 1.27 -10.53
CA GLY A 100 9.41 -0.10 -10.84
C GLY A 100 8.23 -0.27 -11.80
N ASP A 101 8.13 -1.45 -12.38
CA ASP A 101 6.99 -1.89 -13.20
C ASP A 101 5.77 -2.23 -12.33
N GLY A 102 6.02 -2.55 -11.06
CA GLY A 102 5.02 -2.71 -10.00
C GLY A 102 5.36 -1.83 -8.80
N VAL A 103 4.35 -1.28 -8.14
CA VAL A 103 4.47 -0.44 -6.94
C VAL A 103 3.60 -1.02 -5.84
N ILE A 104 4.19 -1.33 -4.71
CA ILE A 104 3.51 -1.76 -3.49
C ILE A 104 3.55 -0.61 -2.50
N CYS A 105 2.41 -0.25 -1.91
CA CYS A 105 2.31 0.76 -0.86
C CYS A 105 1.96 0.10 0.47
N MET A 106 2.73 0.38 1.52
CA MET A 106 2.53 -0.20 2.84
C MET A 106 3.03 0.72 3.96
N ASP A 107 2.63 0.44 5.19
CA ASP A 107 3.06 1.17 6.39
C ASP A 107 4.30 0.55 7.03
N ALA A 108 5.05 1.36 7.77
CA ALA A 108 6.27 0.93 8.46
C ALA A 108 6.01 0.15 9.76
N ASP A 109 4.77 0.09 10.28
CA ASP A 109 4.45 -0.41 11.62
C ASP A 109 4.33 -1.94 11.73
N LEU A 110 4.66 -2.67 10.65
CA LEU A 110 4.57 -4.13 10.52
C LEU A 110 3.15 -4.72 10.67
N GLN A 111 2.11 -3.90 10.62
CA GLN A 111 0.74 -4.41 10.53
C GLN A 111 0.41 -4.95 9.14
N HIS A 112 1.14 -4.52 8.11
CA HIS A 112 1.08 -5.03 6.75
C HIS A 112 2.14 -6.13 6.57
N PRO A 113 1.74 -7.42 6.45
CA PRO A 113 2.69 -8.52 6.38
C PRO A 113 3.52 -8.46 5.10
N VAL A 114 4.84 -8.41 5.24
CA VAL A 114 5.77 -8.42 4.11
C VAL A 114 5.72 -9.72 3.32
N GLU A 115 5.29 -10.80 3.95
CA GLU A 115 5.09 -12.13 3.36
C GLU A 115 4.00 -12.18 2.28
N CYS A 116 3.17 -11.13 2.20
CA CYS A 116 2.20 -10.98 1.11
C CYS A 116 2.83 -10.49 -0.21
N ILE A 117 4.05 -9.95 -0.18
CA ILE A 117 4.72 -9.39 -1.37
C ILE A 117 4.84 -10.40 -2.51
N PRO A 118 5.27 -11.67 -2.31
CA PRO A 118 5.29 -12.67 -3.37
C PRO A 118 3.92 -12.92 -4.00
N GLN A 119 2.84 -12.97 -3.18
CA GLN A 119 1.47 -13.18 -3.68
C GLN A 119 1.00 -11.99 -4.54
N ILE A 120 1.41 -10.77 -4.20
CA ILE A 120 1.13 -9.58 -5.01
C ILE A 120 1.83 -9.68 -6.37
N LEU A 121 3.10 -10.10 -6.38
CA LEU A 121 3.85 -10.30 -7.63
C LEU A 121 3.20 -11.38 -8.50
N ASP A 122 2.74 -12.48 -7.91
CA ASP A 122 2.01 -13.53 -8.62
C ASP A 122 0.70 -13.01 -9.23
N ALA A 123 -0.03 -12.14 -8.52
CA ALA A 123 -1.24 -11.52 -9.06
C ALA A 123 -0.92 -10.63 -10.28
N PHE A 124 0.18 -9.89 -10.25
CA PHE A 124 0.63 -9.12 -11.41
C PHE A 124 0.95 -10.03 -12.60
N HIS A 125 1.68 -11.13 -12.39
CA HIS A 125 1.97 -12.12 -13.43
C HIS A 125 0.68 -12.77 -14.00
N GLN A 126 -0.38 -12.88 -13.21
CA GLN A 126 -1.70 -13.32 -13.66
C GLN A 126 -2.46 -12.23 -14.45
N GLY A 127 -1.85 -11.08 -14.70
CA GLY A 127 -2.41 -9.98 -15.48
C GLY A 127 -3.35 -9.06 -14.69
N TYR A 128 -3.36 -9.12 -13.36
CA TYR A 128 -4.00 -8.09 -12.57
C TYR A 128 -3.12 -6.85 -12.53
N GLU A 129 -3.72 -5.68 -12.57
CA GLU A 129 -3.01 -4.41 -12.58
C GLU A 129 -3.18 -3.64 -11.26
N VAL A 130 -4.20 -4.01 -10.49
CA VAL A 130 -4.48 -3.46 -9.15
C VAL A 130 -4.71 -4.62 -8.19
N VAL A 131 -4.00 -4.61 -7.08
CA VAL A 131 -4.17 -5.56 -5.97
C VAL A 131 -4.55 -4.79 -4.72
N SER A 132 -5.77 -4.99 -4.25
CA SER A 132 -6.26 -4.42 -2.99
C SER A 132 -6.07 -5.44 -1.87
N MET A 133 -5.38 -5.04 -0.81
CA MET A 133 -5.19 -5.89 0.36
C MET A 133 -6.34 -5.67 1.33
N VAL A 134 -7.02 -6.74 1.69
CA VAL A 134 -8.19 -6.71 2.56
C VAL A 134 -7.84 -7.31 3.91
N ARG A 135 -7.96 -6.51 4.96
CA ARG A 135 -7.70 -6.96 6.33
C ARG A 135 -8.84 -7.86 6.80
N MET A 136 -8.53 -9.11 7.11
CA MET A 136 -9.49 -9.99 7.77
C MET A 136 -9.85 -9.43 9.15
N SER A 137 -11.13 -9.15 9.38
CA SER A 137 -11.57 -8.67 10.68
C SER A 137 -11.48 -9.80 11.70
N ASN A 138 -10.75 -9.58 12.80
CA ASN A 138 -10.88 -10.46 13.96
C ASN A 138 -12.34 -10.42 14.44
N LYS A 139 -12.96 -11.59 14.63
CA LYS A 139 -14.36 -11.76 15.06
C LYS A 139 -14.72 -11.06 16.39
N SER A 140 -13.73 -10.45 17.06
CA SER A 140 -13.88 -9.70 18.32
C SER A 140 -14.14 -8.20 18.16
N ALA A 141 -14.13 -7.65 16.93
CA ALA A 141 -14.52 -6.25 16.72
C ALA A 141 -16.05 -6.13 16.93
N GLY A 142 -16.46 -5.29 17.90
CA GLY A 142 -17.83 -5.21 18.39
C GLY A 142 -18.88 -5.08 17.28
N LEU A 143 -19.98 -5.79 17.42
CA LEU A 143 -21.10 -5.90 16.47
C LEU A 143 -21.60 -4.56 15.90
N PHE A 144 -21.59 -3.50 16.69
CA PHE A 144 -22.01 -2.14 16.29
C PHE A 144 -21.10 -1.52 15.22
N LYS A 145 -19.78 -1.70 15.33
CA LYS A 145 -18.80 -1.14 14.37
C LYS A 145 -18.92 -1.82 12.99
N ASN A 146 -19.22 -3.11 12.98
CA ASN A 146 -19.40 -3.86 11.73
C ASN A 146 -20.70 -3.48 11.01
N ILE A 147 -21.78 -3.13 11.74
CA ILE A 147 -23.08 -2.76 11.14
C ILE A 147 -22.99 -1.38 10.47
N THR A 148 -22.37 -0.40 11.13
CA THR A 148 -22.24 0.96 10.58
C THR A 148 -21.32 1.00 9.38
N SER A 149 -20.22 0.23 9.39
CA SER A 149 -19.30 0.11 8.25
C SER A 149 -19.99 -0.54 7.05
N LYS A 150 -20.69 -1.66 7.25
CA LYS A 150 -21.43 -2.34 6.16
C LYS A 150 -22.52 -1.44 5.56
N LEU A 151 -23.26 -0.70 6.41
CA LEU A 151 -24.28 0.22 5.92
C LEU A 151 -23.66 1.36 5.09
N PHE A 152 -22.53 1.92 5.54
CA PHE A 152 -21.79 2.95 4.81
C PHE A 152 -21.35 2.45 3.42
N TYR A 153 -20.68 1.29 3.35
CA TYR A 153 -20.26 0.73 2.06
C TYR A 153 -21.44 0.31 1.17
N LYS A 154 -22.54 -0.15 1.76
CA LYS A 154 -23.77 -0.46 1.01
C LYS A 154 -24.37 0.80 0.37
N ILE A 155 -24.40 1.92 1.07
CA ILE A 155 -24.86 3.21 0.54
C ILE A 155 -23.89 3.71 -0.52
N LEU A 156 -22.58 3.69 -0.24
CA LEU A 156 -21.54 4.13 -1.16
C LEU A 156 -21.57 3.34 -2.47
N ASN A 157 -21.67 2.01 -2.39
CA ASN A 157 -21.76 1.12 -3.55
C ASN A 157 -23.11 1.23 -4.28
N GLY A 158 -24.16 1.73 -3.64
CA GLY A 158 -25.45 1.99 -4.28
C GLY A 158 -25.50 3.30 -5.06
N ILE A 159 -24.62 4.24 -4.74
CA ILE A 159 -24.53 5.56 -5.40
C ILE A 159 -23.39 5.59 -6.43
N SER A 160 -22.38 4.77 -6.24
CA SER A 160 -21.19 4.70 -7.09
C SER A 160 -21.32 3.64 -8.17
N GLU A 161 -20.87 3.95 -9.37
CA GLU A 161 -20.71 2.98 -10.47
C GLU A 161 -19.58 1.98 -10.19
N THR A 162 -18.69 2.29 -9.24
CA THR A 162 -17.56 1.46 -8.84
C THR A 162 -17.87 0.74 -7.55
N HIS A 163 -17.64 -0.58 -7.52
CA HIS A 163 -17.76 -1.36 -6.30
C HIS A 163 -16.51 -1.18 -5.42
N PHE A 164 -16.71 -0.62 -4.23
CA PHE A 164 -15.67 -0.46 -3.20
C PHE A 164 -15.66 -1.66 -2.27
N GLU A 165 -14.47 -2.25 -2.09
CA GLU A 165 -14.26 -3.37 -1.18
C GLU A 165 -14.35 -2.90 0.28
N GLU A 166 -15.20 -3.59 1.05
CA GLU A 166 -15.26 -3.40 2.50
C GLU A 166 -13.91 -3.83 3.11
N ASN A 167 -13.41 -3.05 4.08
CA ASN A 167 -12.14 -3.32 4.78
C ASN A 167 -10.88 -3.30 3.90
N ALA A 168 -10.92 -2.72 2.69
CA ALA A 168 -9.71 -2.43 1.96
C ALA A 168 -8.78 -1.56 2.82
N SER A 169 -7.52 -1.95 2.92
CA SER A 169 -6.51 -1.24 3.70
C SER A 169 -5.71 -0.26 2.82
N ASP A 170 -4.86 0.54 3.46
CA ASP A 170 -3.87 1.36 2.76
C ASP A 170 -2.68 0.53 2.25
N PHE A 171 -2.71 -0.78 2.47
CA PHE A 171 -1.85 -1.77 1.84
C PHE A 171 -2.47 -2.17 0.50
N PHE A 172 -1.83 -1.78 -0.59
CA PHE A 172 -2.27 -2.07 -1.95
C PHE A 172 -1.07 -2.10 -2.90
N ALA A 173 -1.31 -2.61 -4.10
CA ALA A 173 -0.29 -2.59 -5.12
C ALA A 173 -0.89 -2.28 -6.50
N VAL A 174 -0.10 -1.65 -7.35
CA VAL A 174 -0.48 -1.26 -8.70
C VAL A 174 0.67 -1.50 -9.67
N THR A 175 0.36 -1.88 -10.91
CA THR A 175 1.37 -1.91 -11.97
C THR A 175 1.66 -0.50 -12.49
N LYS A 176 2.64 -0.36 -13.36
CA LYS A 176 3.09 0.91 -13.93
C LYS A 176 1.95 1.72 -14.56
N ARG A 177 1.04 1.09 -15.32
CA ARG A 177 -0.06 1.80 -15.99
C ARG A 177 -1.02 2.50 -15.01
N PRO A 178 -1.65 1.83 -14.02
CA PRO A 178 -2.43 2.52 -13.02
C PRO A 178 -1.60 3.51 -12.18
N ALA A 179 -0.32 3.24 -11.88
CA ALA A 179 0.55 4.19 -11.20
C ALA A 179 0.71 5.50 -12.00
N GLU A 180 0.87 5.43 -13.32
CA GLU A 180 0.92 6.60 -14.20
C GLU A 180 -0.40 7.39 -14.21
N VAL A 181 -1.55 6.71 -14.16
CA VAL A 181 -2.86 7.37 -14.04
C VAL A 181 -2.97 8.11 -12.71
N LEU A 182 -2.56 7.49 -11.59
CA LEU A 182 -2.53 8.14 -10.28
C LEU A 182 -1.63 9.37 -10.30
N ARG A 183 -0.44 9.29 -10.92
CA ARG A 183 0.50 10.41 -11.04
C ARG A 183 -0.07 11.59 -11.83
N LYS A 184 -0.85 11.34 -12.88
CA LYS A 184 -1.30 12.38 -13.83
C LYS A 184 -2.65 12.98 -13.50
N HIS A 185 -3.56 12.19 -12.94
CA HIS A 185 -4.98 12.54 -12.90
C HIS A 185 -5.59 12.67 -11.51
N PHE A 186 -4.92 12.17 -10.45
CA PHE A 186 -5.45 12.19 -9.08
C PHE A 186 -4.59 13.08 -8.19
N ARG A 187 -4.77 14.40 -8.36
CA ARG A 187 -3.92 15.42 -7.71
C ARG A 187 -4.68 16.37 -6.80
N GLU A 188 -5.88 16.00 -6.39
CA GLU A 188 -6.73 16.78 -5.49
C GLU A 188 -6.02 17.00 -4.14
N SER A 189 -6.32 18.13 -3.50
CA SER A 189 -5.77 18.46 -2.18
C SER A 189 -6.34 17.57 -1.07
N SER A 190 -7.61 17.19 -1.18
CA SER A 190 -8.25 16.19 -0.31
C SER A 190 -8.18 14.84 -1.02
N ARG A 191 -7.27 13.99 -0.58
CA ARG A 191 -6.94 12.73 -1.24
C ARG A 191 -7.62 11.58 -0.53
N PHE A 192 -8.12 10.62 -1.31
CA PHE A 192 -8.63 9.36 -0.79
C PHE A 192 -8.10 8.24 -1.69
N LEU A 193 -6.79 7.99 -1.55
CA LEU A 193 -6.01 7.11 -2.43
C LEU A 193 -6.61 5.70 -2.51
N ARG A 194 -7.11 5.18 -1.39
CA ARG A 194 -7.81 3.88 -1.34
C ARG A 194 -9.01 3.82 -2.28
N ALA A 195 -9.80 4.90 -2.37
CA ALA A 195 -10.92 4.95 -3.31
C ALA A 195 -10.43 5.11 -4.75
N TYR A 196 -9.43 5.94 -4.98
CA TYR A 196 -8.87 6.12 -6.32
C TYR A 196 -8.36 4.81 -6.90
N VAL A 197 -7.54 4.07 -6.14
CA VAL A 197 -6.99 2.76 -6.55
C VAL A 197 -8.09 1.78 -6.93
N GLN A 198 -9.23 1.81 -6.24
CA GLN A 198 -10.34 0.91 -6.54
C GLN A 198 -11.18 1.35 -7.73
N SER A 199 -11.22 2.66 -8.06
CA SER A 199 -12.09 3.26 -9.08
C SER A 199 -11.43 3.50 -10.44
N ILE A 200 -10.11 3.39 -10.56
CA ILE A 200 -9.39 3.71 -11.81
C ILE A 200 -9.66 2.76 -12.99
N GLY A 201 -10.48 1.73 -12.82
CA GLY A 201 -11.02 0.93 -13.93
C GLY A 201 -10.09 -0.14 -14.49
N PHE A 202 -8.95 -0.41 -13.88
CA PHE A 202 -8.03 -1.47 -14.27
C PHE A 202 -8.45 -2.84 -13.72
N ARG A 203 -7.91 -3.92 -14.31
CA ARG A 203 -8.18 -5.28 -13.85
C ARG A 203 -7.67 -5.47 -12.43
N LYS A 204 -8.59 -5.62 -11.47
CA LYS A 204 -8.29 -5.70 -10.05
C LYS A 204 -8.52 -7.08 -9.45
N THR A 205 -7.80 -7.36 -8.37
CA THR A 205 -8.04 -8.51 -7.48
C THR A 205 -7.87 -8.08 -6.03
N THR A 206 -8.32 -8.93 -5.12
CA THR A 206 -8.13 -8.76 -3.68
C THR A 206 -7.32 -9.91 -3.11
N ILE A 207 -6.47 -9.62 -2.13
CA ILE A 207 -5.74 -10.59 -1.32
C ILE A 207 -6.09 -10.32 0.14
N GLU A 208 -6.60 -11.34 0.83
CA GLU A 208 -6.89 -11.24 2.25
C GLU A 208 -5.62 -11.46 3.08
N TYR A 209 -5.48 -10.66 4.15
CA TYR A 209 -4.38 -10.83 5.09
C TYR A 209 -4.82 -10.66 6.54
N THR A 210 -4.10 -11.31 7.44
CA THR A 210 -4.23 -11.08 8.88
C THR A 210 -3.20 -10.02 9.28
N ALA A 211 -3.66 -8.90 9.85
CA ALA A 211 -2.74 -7.87 10.30
C ALA A 211 -1.85 -8.38 11.44
N GLY A 212 -0.57 -8.10 11.34
CA GLY A 212 0.40 -8.33 12.41
C GLY A 212 0.05 -7.55 13.68
N GLU A 213 0.61 -7.96 14.80
CA GLU A 213 0.61 -7.11 15.99
C GLU A 213 1.49 -5.89 15.71
N ARG A 214 1.02 -4.71 16.17
CA ARG A 214 1.81 -3.49 16.01
C ARG A 214 3.12 -3.63 16.77
N ALA A 215 4.24 -3.61 16.05
CA ALA A 215 5.57 -3.86 16.65
C ALA A 215 6.06 -2.71 17.56
N GLY A 216 5.37 -1.55 17.56
CA GLY A 216 5.68 -0.39 18.41
C GLY A 216 4.78 0.82 18.10
N GLY A 217 4.96 1.90 18.85
CA GLY A 217 4.23 3.14 18.66
C GLY A 217 2.84 3.18 19.33
N ARG A 218 2.31 4.40 19.56
CA ARG A 218 0.94 4.62 20.06
C ARG A 218 0.02 4.90 18.88
N SER A 219 -1.22 4.41 18.94
CA SER A 219 -2.26 4.77 17.95
C SER A 219 -2.38 6.29 17.86
N LYS A 220 -2.10 6.84 16.68
CA LYS A 220 -2.10 8.29 16.41
C LYS A 220 -3.50 8.82 16.05
N TYR A 221 -4.50 7.94 15.92
CA TYR A 221 -5.91 8.29 15.73
C TYR A 221 -6.54 8.69 17.05
N SER A 222 -6.43 9.98 17.40
CA SER A 222 -7.28 10.57 18.44
C SER A 222 -8.50 11.20 17.78
N LEU A 223 -9.65 11.20 18.50
CA LEU A 223 -10.89 11.86 18.05
C LEU A 223 -10.66 13.34 17.64
N ARG A 224 -9.62 13.97 18.18
CA ARG A 224 -9.23 15.35 17.88
C ARG A 224 -8.63 15.53 16.47
N ASN A 225 -8.10 14.47 15.87
CA ASN A 225 -7.49 14.49 14.51
C ASN A 225 -8.50 14.17 13.42
N LEU A 226 -9.71 13.71 13.76
CA LEU A 226 -10.80 13.44 12.82
C LEU A 226 -11.51 14.72 12.33
N PHE A 227 -11.27 15.87 13.02
CA PHE A 227 -11.93 17.15 12.72
C PHE A 227 -10.93 18.25 12.31
N ARG A 228 -9.80 17.86 11.78
CA ARG A 228 -8.77 18.74 11.20
C ARG A 228 -8.55 18.35 9.74
#